data_c68eb4d3fba807b6b09d18af9753fbf1
#
_entry.id   c68eb4d3fba807b6b09d18af9753fbf1
#
_cell.length_a   1.000
_cell.length_b   1.000
_cell.length_c   1.000
_cell.angle_alpha   90.00
_cell.angle_beta   90.00
_cell.angle_gamma   90.00
#
_symmetry.space_group_name_H-M   'P 1'
#
loop_
_entity.id
_entity.type
_entity.pdbx_description
1 polymer ?
#
loop_
_entity_poly.entity_id
_entity_poly.type
_entity_poly.pdbx_seq_one_letter_code
_entity_poly.pdbx_strand_id
1 'polypeptide(L)'
;MTTSLRQPGPAADFPGSFVPEDLITQTARGLAVEVGLQPVSPAVGAALRMLAGASGARAVVEIGTGTGVSGLWLLRGMRPDGVLTTIESEPDHQRMARRLFVEAGFPASRTRVITGRALEVLPRLADGAYDLVFVDAEPTEYASCVHEALRLLRPGGLVVLHGVLTTGRDVFTVREVALAIRDDERWQPAVLPVGEGLLAAVRV
;
A
#
# COMPACT_ATOMS: atom_id res chain seq x y z
N MET A 1 -13.53 15.87 36.04
CA MET A 1 -13.24 14.67 35.22
C MET A 1 -11.84 14.82 34.68
N THR A 2 -10.87 14.14 35.27
CA THR A 2 -9.45 14.27 34.94
C THR A 2 -9.17 13.27 33.81
N THR A 3 -9.00 13.77 32.58
CA THR A 3 -8.59 12.96 31.45
C THR A 3 -7.14 12.52 31.71
N SER A 4 -6.96 11.26 32.10
CA SER A 4 -5.64 10.66 32.22
C SER A 4 -4.99 10.61 30.84
N LEU A 5 -4.06 11.51 30.58
CA LEU A 5 -3.18 11.43 29.41
C LEU A 5 -2.35 10.15 29.57
N ARG A 6 -2.64 9.13 28.78
CA ARG A 6 -1.78 7.95 28.65
C ARG A 6 -0.38 8.44 28.34
N GLN A 7 0.59 8.07 29.18
CA GLN A 7 1.98 8.33 28.87
C GLN A 7 2.34 7.64 27.56
N PRO A 8 2.98 8.32 26.61
CA PRO A 8 3.44 7.68 25.38
C PRO A 8 4.40 6.55 25.76
N GLY A 9 4.26 5.41 25.12
CA GLY A 9 5.19 4.29 25.20
C GLY A 9 6.60 4.67 24.75
N PRO A 10 7.56 3.73 24.78
CA PRO A 10 8.93 3.98 24.32
C PRO A 10 8.94 4.67 22.96
N ALA A 11 9.88 5.58 22.72
CA ALA A 11 9.95 6.37 21.48
C ALA A 11 9.90 5.53 20.18
N ALA A 12 10.34 4.27 20.24
CA ALA A 12 10.27 3.32 19.14
C ALA A 12 8.83 2.91 18.74
N ASP A 13 7.89 2.90 19.70
CA ASP A 13 6.48 2.55 19.46
C ASP A 13 5.61 3.75 19.08
N PHE A 14 6.12 4.97 19.25
CA PHE A 14 5.34 6.18 19.02
C PHE A 14 4.78 6.27 17.59
N PRO A 15 5.56 6.03 16.51
CA PRO A 15 5.01 6.07 15.15
C PRO A 15 3.91 5.05 14.91
N GLY A 16 4.04 3.83 15.46
CA GLY A 16 3.06 2.76 15.31
C GLY A 16 1.74 3.00 16.07
N SER A 17 1.78 3.78 17.15
CA SER A 17 0.62 4.09 17.97
C SER A 17 0.03 5.47 17.73
N PHE A 18 0.69 6.32 16.94
CA PHE A 18 0.29 7.71 16.72
C PHE A 18 -1.07 7.85 16.02
N VAL A 19 -1.30 7.02 14.98
CA VAL A 19 -2.60 6.93 14.34
C VAL A 19 -3.19 5.55 14.63
N PRO A 20 -4.16 5.43 15.54
CA PRO A 20 -4.72 4.16 15.93
C PRO A 20 -5.53 3.52 14.78
N GLU A 21 -5.41 2.20 14.65
CA GLU A 21 -6.27 1.43 13.76
C GLU A 21 -7.67 1.28 14.38
N ASP A 22 -8.69 1.38 13.54
CA ASP A 22 -10.05 1.02 13.93
C ASP A 22 -10.22 -0.51 14.04
N LEU A 23 -11.36 -0.92 14.57
CA LEU A 23 -11.65 -2.33 14.84
C LEU A 23 -11.56 -3.19 13.56
N ILE A 24 -12.02 -2.69 12.42
CA ILE A 24 -12.02 -3.47 11.16
C ILE A 24 -10.57 -3.67 10.67
N THR A 25 -9.73 -2.65 10.75
CA THR A 25 -8.31 -2.78 10.39
C THR A 25 -7.57 -3.72 11.33
N GLN A 26 -7.87 -3.67 12.64
CA GLN A 26 -7.32 -4.61 13.61
C GLN A 26 -7.78 -6.06 13.32
N THR A 27 -9.05 -6.24 12.92
CA THR A 27 -9.57 -7.55 12.49
C THR A 27 -8.85 -8.05 11.24
N ALA A 28 -8.65 -7.18 10.23
CA ALA A 28 -7.90 -7.52 9.02
C ALA A 28 -6.48 -7.97 9.35
N ARG A 29 -5.81 -7.26 10.27
CA ARG A 29 -4.47 -7.59 10.75
C ARG A 29 -4.42 -8.93 11.50
N GLY A 30 -5.39 -9.19 12.37
CA GLY A 30 -5.52 -10.47 13.07
C GLY A 30 -5.65 -11.64 12.09
N LEU A 31 -6.55 -11.53 11.12
CA LEU A 31 -6.73 -12.53 10.06
C LEU A 31 -5.46 -12.72 9.21
N ALA A 32 -4.71 -11.64 8.91
CA ALA A 32 -3.44 -11.75 8.20
C ALA A 32 -2.46 -12.65 8.95
N VAL A 33 -2.30 -12.43 10.26
CA VAL A 33 -1.43 -13.25 11.11
C VAL A 33 -1.90 -14.72 11.15
N GLU A 34 -3.22 -14.96 11.25
CA GLU A 34 -3.79 -16.31 11.27
C GLU A 34 -3.50 -17.11 10.00
N VAL A 35 -3.44 -16.43 8.83
CA VAL A 35 -3.09 -17.07 7.55
C VAL A 35 -1.60 -16.96 7.19
N GLY A 36 -0.75 -16.52 8.13
CA GLY A 36 0.71 -16.47 7.95
C GLY A 36 1.23 -15.30 7.14
N LEU A 37 0.42 -14.25 6.93
CA LEU A 37 0.84 -13.02 6.25
C LEU A 37 1.44 -12.03 7.26
N GLN A 38 2.32 -11.16 6.75
CA GLN A 38 2.86 -10.03 7.49
C GLN A 38 2.30 -8.72 6.89
N PRO A 39 1.20 -8.17 7.43
CA PRO A 39 0.61 -6.95 6.93
C PRO A 39 1.47 -5.74 7.29
N VAL A 40 1.42 -4.69 6.46
CA VAL A 40 2.12 -3.43 6.72
C VAL A 40 1.89 -2.93 8.15
N SER A 41 2.92 -2.35 8.77
CA SER A 41 2.81 -1.79 10.12
C SER A 41 1.80 -0.62 10.17
N PRO A 42 1.22 -0.28 11.34
CA PRO A 42 0.31 0.86 11.46
C PRO A 42 0.94 2.19 11.01
N ALA A 43 2.25 2.37 11.24
CA ALA A 43 2.98 3.56 10.78
C ALA A 43 3.03 3.63 9.24
N VAL A 44 3.30 2.51 8.58
CA VAL A 44 3.25 2.40 7.11
C VAL A 44 1.83 2.65 6.60
N GLY A 45 0.82 2.06 7.23
CA GLY A 45 -0.59 2.31 6.90
C GLY A 45 -0.96 3.79 6.99
N ALA A 46 -0.56 4.46 8.08
CA ALA A 46 -0.78 5.90 8.24
C ALA A 46 -0.09 6.73 7.15
N ALA A 47 1.14 6.35 6.75
CA ALA A 47 1.85 7.00 5.65
C ALA A 47 1.13 6.78 4.31
N LEU A 48 0.64 5.58 4.00
CA LEU A 48 -0.13 5.29 2.79
C LEU A 48 -1.41 6.14 2.74
N ARG A 49 -2.14 6.24 3.85
CA ARG A 49 -3.32 7.11 3.97
C ARG A 49 -2.96 8.57 3.69
N MET A 50 -1.88 9.07 4.28
CA MET A 50 -1.40 10.44 4.09
C MET A 50 -1.01 10.70 2.63
N LEU A 51 -0.25 9.79 1.99
CA LEU A 51 0.17 9.91 0.60
C LEU A 51 -1.03 9.90 -0.36
N ALA A 52 -2.00 8.99 -0.16
CA ALA A 52 -3.23 8.97 -0.94
C ALA A 52 -4.04 10.27 -0.80
N GLY A 53 -4.10 10.82 0.42
CA GLY A 53 -4.78 12.09 0.69
C GLY A 53 -4.05 13.29 0.08
N ALA A 54 -2.74 13.37 0.23
CA ALA A 54 -1.91 14.46 -0.28
C ALA A 54 -1.90 14.52 -1.82
N SER A 55 -1.91 13.35 -2.48
CA SER A 55 -2.03 13.27 -3.95
C SER A 55 -3.45 13.48 -4.46
N GLY A 56 -4.46 13.56 -3.57
CA GLY A 56 -5.87 13.65 -3.93
C GLY A 56 -6.35 12.44 -4.73
N ALA A 57 -5.79 11.26 -4.44
CA ALA A 57 -5.95 10.06 -5.24
C ALA A 57 -7.42 9.65 -5.41
N ARG A 58 -7.82 9.39 -6.67
CA ARG A 58 -9.12 8.85 -7.08
C ARG A 58 -9.00 7.45 -7.66
N ALA A 59 -7.93 7.18 -8.40
CA ALA A 59 -7.68 5.89 -9.01
C ALA A 59 -6.35 5.32 -8.45
N VAL A 60 -6.45 4.28 -7.62
CA VAL A 60 -5.31 3.64 -6.98
C VAL A 60 -5.22 2.19 -7.43
N VAL A 61 -4.00 1.72 -7.72
CA VAL A 61 -3.69 0.30 -7.88
C VAL A 61 -2.89 -0.16 -6.68
N GLU A 62 -3.28 -1.28 -6.11
CA GLU A 62 -2.54 -1.99 -5.06
C GLU A 62 -2.16 -3.38 -5.56
N ILE A 63 -0.91 -3.74 -5.38
CA ILE A 63 -0.35 -5.06 -5.71
C ILE A 63 -0.01 -5.76 -4.40
N GLY A 64 -0.69 -6.86 -4.10
CA GLY A 64 -0.64 -7.52 -2.81
C GLY A 64 -1.75 -7.02 -1.88
N THR A 65 -2.96 -7.59 -2.03
CA THR A 65 -4.12 -7.23 -1.19
C THR A 65 -4.01 -7.83 0.22
N GLY A 66 -3.52 -9.07 0.33
CA GLY A 66 -3.60 -9.86 1.54
C GLY A 66 -5.03 -9.89 2.09
N THR A 67 -5.17 -9.64 3.39
CA THR A 67 -6.47 -9.51 4.06
C THR A 67 -7.06 -8.09 3.99
N GLY A 68 -6.41 -7.15 3.29
CA GLY A 68 -6.91 -5.80 3.01
C GLY A 68 -6.44 -4.71 3.97
N VAL A 69 -5.42 -4.95 4.80
CA VAL A 69 -4.92 -3.95 5.77
C VAL A 69 -4.48 -2.67 5.07
N SER A 70 -3.56 -2.75 4.12
CA SER A 70 -3.07 -1.61 3.33
C SER A 70 -4.17 -0.96 2.50
N GLY A 71 -5.04 -1.78 1.88
CA GLY A 71 -6.20 -1.29 1.12
C GLY A 71 -7.16 -0.46 1.96
N LEU A 72 -7.42 -0.83 3.23
CA LEU A 72 -8.24 -0.05 4.16
C LEU A 72 -7.61 1.33 4.45
N TRP A 73 -6.29 1.38 4.64
CA TRP A 73 -5.59 2.63 4.85
C TRP A 73 -5.63 3.53 3.60
N LEU A 74 -5.40 2.96 2.41
CA LEU A 74 -5.49 3.67 1.13
C LEU A 74 -6.89 4.24 0.92
N LEU A 75 -7.95 3.43 1.07
CA LEU A 75 -9.34 3.84 0.92
C LEU A 75 -9.74 5.01 1.82
N ARG A 76 -9.21 5.06 3.04
CA ARG A 76 -9.45 6.17 3.98
C ARG A 76 -8.70 7.45 3.62
N GLY A 77 -7.62 7.36 2.86
CA GLY A 77 -6.86 8.51 2.36
C GLY A 77 -7.38 9.03 1.03
N MET A 78 -7.93 8.15 0.20
CA MET A 78 -8.45 8.48 -1.12
C MET A 78 -9.66 9.41 -1.07
N ARG A 79 -9.92 10.09 -2.18
CA ARG A 79 -11.16 10.86 -2.32
C ARG A 79 -12.40 9.95 -2.19
N PRO A 80 -13.54 10.52 -1.70
CA PRO A 80 -14.76 9.73 -1.47
C PRO A 80 -15.32 9.07 -2.74
N ASP A 81 -15.07 9.65 -3.90
CA ASP A 81 -15.46 9.15 -5.22
C ASP A 81 -14.38 8.26 -5.90
N GLY A 82 -13.27 7.98 -5.18
CA GLY A 82 -12.17 7.21 -5.72
C GLY A 82 -12.40 5.69 -5.69
N VAL A 83 -11.68 4.98 -6.56
CA VAL A 83 -11.73 3.52 -6.70
C VAL A 83 -10.34 2.92 -6.45
N LEU A 84 -10.27 1.99 -5.53
CA LEU A 84 -9.12 1.14 -5.30
C LEU A 84 -9.25 -0.11 -6.20
N THR A 85 -8.30 -0.33 -7.10
CA THR A 85 -8.10 -1.60 -7.80
C THR A 85 -6.99 -2.34 -7.07
N THR A 86 -7.30 -3.49 -6.48
CA THR A 86 -6.33 -4.29 -5.73
C THR A 86 -6.24 -5.70 -6.30
N ILE A 87 -5.02 -6.23 -6.37
CA ILE A 87 -4.68 -7.50 -7.05
C ILE A 87 -4.14 -8.48 -6.02
N GLU A 88 -4.72 -9.69 -5.99
CA GLU A 88 -4.35 -10.76 -5.07
C GLU A 88 -4.35 -12.10 -5.81
N SER A 89 -3.28 -12.86 -5.63
CA SER A 89 -3.17 -14.19 -6.23
C SER A 89 -4.00 -15.25 -5.51
N GLU A 90 -4.14 -15.13 -4.18
CA GLU A 90 -4.82 -16.11 -3.35
C GLU A 90 -6.32 -15.79 -3.19
N PRO A 91 -7.23 -16.66 -3.71
CA PRO A 91 -8.66 -16.39 -3.67
C PRO A 91 -9.23 -16.24 -2.26
N ASP A 92 -8.63 -16.91 -1.27
CA ASP A 92 -9.08 -16.83 0.12
C ASP A 92 -8.77 -15.46 0.73
N HIS A 93 -7.57 -14.93 0.52
CA HIS A 93 -7.19 -13.59 0.94
C HIS A 93 -8.09 -12.54 0.29
N GLN A 94 -8.31 -12.67 -1.02
CA GLN A 94 -9.20 -11.80 -1.78
C GLN A 94 -10.63 -11.75 -1.20
N ARG A 95 -11.19 -12.92 -0.78
CA ARG A 95 -12.52 -12.98 -0.18
C ARG A 95 -12.56 -12.28 1.18
N MET A 96 -11.52 -12.46 2.01
CA MET A 96 -11.39 -11.78 3.31
C MET A 96 -11.34 -10.26 3.13
N ALA A 97 -10.46 -9.78 2.25
CA ALA A 97 -10.31 -8.35 1.98
C ALA A 97 -11.61 -7.72 1.49
N ARG A 98 -12.29 -8.35 0.51
CA ARG A 98 -13.57 -7.86 -0.02
C ARG A 98 -14.63 -7.72 1.07
N ARG A 99 -14.73 -8.72 1.96
CA ARG A 99 -15.67 -8.68 3.08
C ARG A 99 -15.35 -7.51 4.02
N LEU A 100 -14.08 -7.35 4.40
CA LEU A 100 -13.65 -6.32 5.34
C LEU A 100 -13.78 -4.90 4.76
N PHE A 101 -13.58 -4.70 3.46
CA PHE A 101 -13.86 -3.41 2.80
C PHE A 101 -15.35 -3.03 2.93
N VAL A 102 -16.26 -3.98 2.72
CA VAL A 102 -17.70 -3.74 2.88
C VAL A 102 -18.06 -3.47 4.35
N GLU A 103 -17.53 -4.24 5.29
CA GLU A 103 -17.72 -4.04 6.74
C GLU A 103 -17.17 -2.67 7.21
N ALA A 104 -16.09 -2.18 6.59
CA ALA A 104 -15.55 -0.85 6.82
C ALA A 104 -16.37 0.30 6.18
N GLY A 105 -17.48 -0.03 5.50
CA GLY A 105 -18.36 0.94 4.86
C GLY A 105 -17.98 1.35 3.45
N PHE A 106 -17.03 0.67 2.82
CA PHE A 106 -16.67 0.93 1.43
C PHE A 106 -17.54 0.08 0.48
N PRO A 107 -18.40 0.68 -0.34
CA PRO A 107 -19.25 -0.06 -1.26
C PRO A 107 -18.41 -0.73 -2.36
N ALA A 108 -18.95 -1.80 -2.96
CA ALA A 108 -18.29 -2.54 -4.04
C ALA A 108 -17.93 -1.67 -5.27
N SER A 109 -18.59 -0.53 -5.44
CA SER A 109 -18.25 0.45 -6.48
C SER A 109 -16.93 1.18 -6.22
N ARG A 110 -16.42 1.16 -4.99
CA ARG A 110 -15.14 1.76 -4.61
C ARG A 110 -13.98 0.76 -4.54
N THR A 111 -14.25 -0.53 -4.66
CA THR A 111 -13.26 -1.58 -4.47
C THR A 111 -13.32 -2.60 -5.60
N ARG A 112 -12.38 -2.52 -6.53
CA ARG A 112 -12.21 -3.50 -7.61
C ARG A 112 -11.16 -4.51 -7.19
N VAL A 113 -11.59 -5.61 -6.56
CA VAL A 113 -10.68 -6.68 -6.11
C VAL A 113 -10.55 -7.72 -7.22
N ILE A 114 -9.34 -7.90 -7.75
CA ILE A 114 -9.03 -8.79 -8.88
C ILE A 114 -8.21 -9.97 -8.36
N THR A 115 -8.68 -11.19 -8.62
CA THR A 115 -7.90 -12.40 -8.35
C THR A 115 -6.99 -12.70 -9.55
N GLY A 116 -5.70 -12.88 -9.30
CA GLY A 116 -4.71 -13.24 -10.31
C GLY A 116 -3.32 -12.76 -9.95
N ARG A 117 -2.34 -13.19 -10.73
CA ARG A 117 -0.95 -12.74 -10.60
C ARG A 117 -0.83 -11.29 -11.10
N ALA A 118 -0.08 -10.47 -10.38
CA ALA A 118 0.06 -9.04 -10.70
C ALA A 118 0.51 -8.82 -12.14
N LEU A 119 1.56 -9.51 -12.59
CA LEU A 119 2.14 -9.36 -13.93
C LEU A 119 1.24 -9.86 -15.07
N GLU A 120 0.17 -10.59 -14.77
CA GLU A 120 -0.87 -10.98 -15.75
C GLU A 120 -2.03 -9.99 -15.78
N VAL A 121 -2.26 -9.27 -14.69
CA VAL A 121 -3.38 -8.32 -14.54
C VAL A 121 -2.97 -6.92 -14.95
N LEU A 122 -1.80 -6.43 -14.51
CA LEU A 122 -1.33 -5.06 -14.76
C LEU A 122 -1.35 -4.67 -16.25
N PRO A 123 -0.92 -5.52 -17.21
CA PRO A 123 -0.95 -5.17 -18.63
C PRO A 123 -2.34 -4.89 -19.20
N ARG A 124 -3.42 -5.30 -18.49
CA ARG A 124 -4.82 -5.09 -18.90
C ARG A 124 -5.41 -3.80 -18.34
N LEU A 125 -4.67 -3.10 -17.48
CA LEU A 125 -5.08 -1.83 -16.90
C LEU A 125 -4.74 -0.68 -17.84
N ALA A 126 -5.54 0.40 -17.77
CA ALA A 126 -5.43 1.54 -18.67
C ALA A 126 -4.18 2.39 -18.37
N ASP A 127 -3.52 2.85 -19.42
CA ASP A 127 -2.35 3.74 -19.36
C ASP A 127 -2.73 5.12 -18.85
N GLY A 128 -1.85 5.71 -18.03
CA GLY A 128 -1.98 7.09 -17.55
C GLY A 128 -3.27 7.39 -16.77
N ALA A 129 -3.92 6.36 -16.24
CA ALA A 129 -5.23 6.47 -15.61
C ALA A 129 -5.19 6.52 -14.08
N TYR A 130 -4.03 6.27 -13.45
CA TYR A 130 -3.92 6.09 -12.01
C TYR A 130 -3.14 7.21 -11.34
N ASP A 131 -3.55 7.55 -10.12
CA ASP A 131 -2.95 8.57 -9.28
C ASP A 131 -1.86 8.01 -8.37
N LEU A 132 -2.04 6.74 -7.94
CA LEU A 132 -1.11 6.06 -7.06
C LEU A 132 -1.06 4.56 -7.40
N VAL A 133 0.15 4.00 -7.40
CA VAL A 133 0.40 2.55 -7.45
C VAL A 133 1.18 2.16 -6.20
N PHE A 134 0.61 1.28 -5.38
CA PHE A 134 1.27 0.71 -4.21
C PHE A 134 1.72 -0.73 -4.51
N VAL A 135 2.98 -1.04 -4.21
CA VAL A 135 3.60 -2.34 -4.47
C VAL A 135 4.04 -2.97 -3.15
N ASP A 136 3.37 -4.07 -2.82
CA ASP A 136 3.68 -4.94 -1.69
C ASP A 136 3.60 -6.40 -2.15
N ALA A 137 4.51 -6.77 -3.05
CA ALA A 137 4.56 -8.04 -3.75
C ALA A 137 5.84 -8.83 -3.39
N GLU A 138 6.04 -9.95 -4.06
CA GLU A 138 7.31 -10.67 -3.98
C GLU A 138 8.46 -9.78 -4.50
N PRO A 139 9.60 -9.68 -3.79
CA PRO A 139 10.71 -8.80 -4.16
C PRO A 139 11.20 -8.98 -5.60
N THR A 140 11.15 -10.21 -6.13
CA THR A 140 11.55 -10.53 -7.51
C THR A 140 10.64 -9.90 -8.58
N GLU A 141 9.43 -9.50 -8.22
CA GLU A 141 8.45 -8.89 -9.12
C GLU A 141 8.52 -7.35 -9.10
N TYR A 142 9.26 -6.73 -8.14
CA TYR A 142 9.28 -5.27 -7.96
C TYR A 142 9.69 -4.51 -9.22
N ALA A 143 10.76 -4.93 -9.90
CA ALA A 143 11.23 -4.25 -11.12
C ALA A 143 10.15 -4.23 -12.21
N SER A 144 9.45 -5.36 -12.42
CA SER A 144 8.36 -5.46 -13.37
C SER A 144 7.15 -4.64 -12.95
N CYS A 145 6.82 -4.62 -11.64
CA CYS A 145 5.74 -3.80 -11.10
C CYS A 145 6.02 -2.30 -11.28
N VAL A 146 7.27 -1.85 -11.09
CA VAL A 146 7.68 -0.46 -11.31
C VAL A 146 7.61 -0.08 -12.79
N HIS A 147 8.02 -0.99 -13.70
CA HIS A 147 7.86 -0.78 -15.13
C HIS A 147 6.39 -0.57 -15.52
N GLU A 148 5.49 -1.40 -15.01
CA GLU A 148 4.05 -1.23 -15.22
C GLU A 148 3.52 0.04 -14.54
N ALA A 149 3.97 0.37 -13.32
CA ALA A 149 3.56 1.58 -12.63
C ALA A 149 3.89 2.85 -13.44
N LEU A 150 5.05 2.89 -14.11
CA LEU A 150 5.41 4.00 -14.98
C LEU A 150 4.41 4.19 -16.13
N ARG A 151 3.87 3.11 -16.68
CA ARG A 151 2.85 3.16 -17.73
C ARG A 151 1.48 3.58 -17.18
N LEU A 152 1.09 2.99 -16.04
CA LEU A 152 -0.23 3.16 -15.44
C LEU A 152 -0.45 4.54 -14.84
N LEU A 153 0.57 5.11 -14.20
CA LEU A 153 0.46 6.41 -13.54
C LEU A 153 0.33 7.54 -14.57
N ARG A 154 -0.49 8.53 -14.26
CA ARG A 154 -0.46 9.82 -14.94
C ARG A 154 0.78 10.63 -14.55
N PRO A 155 1.22 11.63 -15.31
CA PRO A 155 2.21 12.60 -14.83
C PRO A 155 1.77 13.23 -13.51
N GLY A 156 2.66 13.33 -12.54
CA GLY A 156 2.36 13.71 -11.16
C GLY A 156 1.78 12.59 -10.29
N GLY A 157 1.56 11.40 -10.84
CA GLY A 157 1.15 10.20 -10.08
C GLY A 157 2.29 9.63 -9.25
N LEU A 158 1.96 8.81 -8.27
CA LEU A 158 2.87 8.34 -7.24
C LEU A 158 3.02 6.81 -7.28
N VAL A 159 4.25 6.30 -7.39
CA VAL A 159 4.55 4.91 -7.05
C VAL A 159 5.05 4.82 -5.61
N VAL A 160 4.60 3.83 -4.86
CA VAL A 160 5.04 3.58 -3.48
C VAL A 160 5.43 2.11 -3.36
N LEU A 161 6.69 1.84 -3.02
CA LEU A 161 7.21 0.50 -2.76
C LEU A 161 7.36 0.27 -1.27
N HIS A 162 6.88 -0.87 -0.78
CA HIS A 162 7.03 -1.30 0.61
C HIS A 162 8.34 -2.08 0.81
N GLY A 163 8.84 -2.10 2.05
CA GLY A 163 9.92 -2.99 2.47
C GLY A 163 11.33 -2.58 2.03
N VAL A 164 11.55 -1.32 1.63
CA VAL A 164 12.88 -0.87 1.13
C VAL A 164 13.96 -0.81 2.22
N LEU A 165 13.57 -0.86 3.49
CA LEU A 165 14.47 -0.88 4.65
C LEU A 165 14.50 -2.25 5.36
N THR A 166 13.79 -3.25 4.85
CA THR A 166 13.85 -4.61 5.39
C THR A 166 15.28 -5.15 5.36
N THR A 167 15.53 -6.12 6.24
CA THR A 167 16.79 -6.84 6.31
C THR A 167 16.55 -8.30 5.90
N GLY A 168 17.54 -8.97 5.32
CA GLY A 168 17.39 -10.36 4.92
C GLY A 168 17.82 -10.62 3.48
N ARG A 169 17.40 -11.78 2.95
CA ARG A 169 17.88 -12.30 1.67
C ARG A 169 17.47 -11.41 0.49
N ASP A 170 16.29 -10.82 0.54
CA ASP A 170 15.68 -10.09 -0.59
C ASP A 170 15.97 -8.59 -0.57
N VAL A 171 16.69 -8.10 0.46
CA VAL A 171 17.03 -6.69 0.61
C VAL A 171 17.80 -6.13 -0.60
N PHE A 172 18.68 -6.94 -1.20
CA PHE A 172 19.45 -6.52 -2.36
C PHE A 172 18.57 -6.25 -3.56
N THR A 173 17.62 -7.14 -3.87
CA THR A 173 16.69 -6.99 -4.99
C THR A 173 15.83 -5.72 -4.86
N VAL A 174 15.28 -5.47 -3.68
CA VAL A 174 14.45 -4.27 -3.44
C VAL A 174 15.30 -2.99 -3.52
N ARG A 175 16.53 -3.02 -2.99
CA ARG A 175 17.45 -1.87 -3.07
C ARG A 175 17.93 -1.59 -4.49
N GLU A 176 18.19 -2.61 -5.31
CA GLU A 176 18.54 -2.43 -6.72
C GLU A 176 17.41 -1.70 -7.47
N VAL A 177 16.16 -2.08 -7.23
CA VAL A 177 14.99 -1.38 -7.81
C VAL A 177 14.91 0.05 -7.30
N ALA A 178 15.14 0.29 -6.00
CA ALA A 178 15.13 1.62 -5.42
C ALA A 178 16.23 2.52 -6.03
N LEU A 179 17.43 1.97 -6.26
CA LEU A 179 18.53 2.69 -6.92
C LEU A 179 18.21 2.96 -8.40
N ALA A 180 17.61 2.01 -9.11
CA ALA A 180 17.17 2.21 -10.49
C ALA A 180 16.14 3.35 -10.62
N ILE A 181 15.18 3.44 -9.67
CA ILE A 181 14.22 4.56 -9.63
C ILE A 181 14.93 5.88 -9.35
N ARG A 182 15.93 5.90 -8.45
CA ARG A 182 16.72 7.11 -8.15
C ARG A 182 17.44 7.64 -9.37
N ASP A 183 17.98 6.76 -10.19
CA ASP A 183 18.84 7.10 -11.33
C ASP A 183 18.03 7.33 -12.64
N ASP A 184 16.70 7.17 -12.59
CA ASP A 184 15.79 7.39 -13.72
C ASP A 184 15.12 8.76 -13.61
N GLU A 185 15.41 9.65 -14.55
CA GLU A 185 14.91 11.04 -14.60
C GLU A 185 13.37 11.15 -14.68
N ARG A 186 12.68 10.06 -14.99
CA ARG A 186 11.21 10.02 -15.00
C ARG A 186 10.59 9.97 -13.61
N TRP A 187 11.41 9.87 -12.57
CA TRP A 187 10.97 9.77 -11.19
C TRP A 187 11.60 10.83 -10.29
N GLN A 188 10.82 11.31 -9.32
CA GLN A 188 11.30 12.11 -8.19
C GLN A 188 11.12 11.31 -6.90
N PRO A 189 12.14 10.54 -6.48
CA PRO A 189 12.02 9.60 -5.36
C PRO A 189 12.37 10.21 -4.01
N ALA A 190 11.78 9.62 -2.97
CA ALA A 190 12.20 9.78 -1.58
C ALA A 190 12.03 8.47 -0.81
N VAL A 191 12.96 8.17 0.10
CA VAL A 191 12.81 7.07 1.05
C VAL A 191 12.22 7.62 2.35
N LEU A 192 11.12 7.03 2.80
CA LEU A 192 10.44 7.34 4.04
C LEU A 192 10.78 6.25 5.08
N PRO A 193 11.50 6.58 6.16
CA PRO A 193 11.94 5.60 7.16
C PRO A 193 10.82 5.29 8.17
N VAL A 194 9.71 4.75 7.69
CA VAL A 194 8.55 4.34 8.50
C VAL A 194 8.39 2.82 8.42
N GLY A 195 8.30 2.15 9.57
CA GLY A 195 8.20 0.69 9.64
C GLY A 195 9.32 0.02 8.83
N GLU A 196 8.93 -0.88 7.94
CA GLU A 196 9.83 -1.62 7.04
C GLU A 196 10.36 -0.75 5.88
N GLY A 197 10.03 0.52 5.87
CA GLY A 197 10.44 1.53 4.89
C GLY A 197 9.55 1.59 3.66
N LEU A 198 9.28 2.82 3.22
CA LEU A 198 8.64 3.11 1.94
C LEU A 198 9.61 3.86 1.03
N LEU A 199 9.66 3.49 -0.25
CA LEU A 199 10.14 4.39 -1.29
C LEU A 199 8.90 4.96 -1.97
N ALA A 200 8.78 6.28 -1.99
CA ALA A 200 7.75 6.98 -2.73
C ALA A 200 8.41 7.78 -3.87
N ALA A 201 7.89 7.66 -5.09
CA ALA A 201 8.41 8.41 -6.22
C ALA A 201 7.28 9.00 -7.07
N VAL A 202 7.39 10.28 -7.38
CA VAL A 202 6.45 10.97 -8.28
C VAL A 202 6.89 10.77 -9.73
N ARG A 203 5.96 10.36 -10.60
CA ARG A 203 6.18 10.34 -12.05
C ARG A 203 6.23 11.78 -12.60
N VAL A 204 7.33 12.14 -13.26
CA VAL A 204 7.51 13.43 -13.95
C VAL A 204 6.73 13.46 -15.28
#